data_177291318c8cefc639004ead66fe4b31
#
_entry.id   177291318c8cefc639004ead66fe4b31
#
_cell.length_a   1.000
_cell.length_b   1.000
_cell.length_c   1.000
_cell.angle_alpha   90.00
_cell.angle_beta   90.00
_cell.angle_gamma   90.00
#
_symmetry.space_group_name_H-M   'P 1'
#
loop_
_entity.id
_entity.type
_entity.pdbx_description
1 polymer ?
#
loop_
_entity_poly.entity_id
_entity_poly.type
_entity_poly.pdbx_seq_one_letter_code
_entity_poly.pdbx_strand_id
1 'polypeptide(L)'
;MTTSARLFDLLESAIEREVRNGHWREAAGLSAVATRFAARCHPGRFVSLPIERSLASIGHQLESANAAGSETATVPEPAGRGEGSPTERVLHVITRPEVPGGHTNWLKRWVVSDRSRVHSMVVVDPAGCTVPPDLRELFKQGGGDVIELAGPADDLIGRAGALRAVTWGYDFVVLASHPHDIVPTLALSGPIGRPPVLTLNHSDHLFWVGAGISDVLVEFRGIGASWSRNHRGYPLQRQIHVPLPVEQAVPMNRSQARRELGLEDDAFVVVSVGSPYKYEPIDGLGFLQVMSEGLHRIPSMLLLVVGPSDDGEWAATGRSLRGRVRAVGPQLALAPYFAAADAYVNSYPVGSTLALLDAAAAGLPVVSILPKASDRSLIGDDPACPEGLLAVGDSAELAKTLAELREDPELRQSRRDTAREHIERVHAGEGWRRNVEAAYAAAASAGPMSPQELGHSAGPSDVDDILSRLGSHTPCRTLLGCAVTDRAALAPALRFALAVPEQALRVRTTLRTQGARLGVRGRSS
;
A
#
# COMPACT_ATOMS: atom_id res chain seq x y z
N MET A 1 6.21 -22.47 -14.84
CA MET A 1 6.83 -21.76 -13.71
C MET A 1 7.67 -20.61 -14.26
N THR A 2 7.38 -19.38 -13.86
CA THR A 2 8.08 -18.15 -14.34
C THR A 2 9.51 -18.09 -13.80
N THR A 3 10.35 -17.25 -14.42
CA THR A 3 11.72 -16.99 -13.90
C THR A 3 11.66 -16.40 -12.48
N SER A 4 10.68 -15.53 -12.19
CA SER A 4 10.48 -14.95 -10.85
C SER A 4 10.19 -16.05 -9.81
N ALA A 5 9.30 -16.99 -10.11
CA ALA A 5 8.96 -18.07 -9.21
C ALA A 5 10.18 -18.96 -8.89
N ARG A 6 10.97 -19.33 -9.91
CA ARG A 6 12.20 -20.14 -9.70
C ARG A 6 13.23 -19.44 -8.82
N LEU A 7 13.46 -18.13 -9.07
CA LEU A 7 14.40 -17.35 -8.25
C LEU A 7 13.93 -17.24 -6.81
N PHE A 8 12.63 -17.06 -6.62
CA PHE A 8 12.06 -16.96 -5.30
C PHE A 8 12.16 -18.28 -4.53
N ASP A 9 11.86 -19.44 -5.16
CA ASP A 9 12.03 -20.77 -4.54
C ASP A 9 13.47 -21.04 -4.11
N LEU A 10 14.44 -20.60 -4.90
CA LEU A 10 15.86 -20.70 -4.52
C LEU A 10 16.21 -19.81 -3.33
N LEU A 11 15.64 -18.60 -3.23
CA LEU A 11 15.81 -17.73 -2.07
C LEU A 11 15.19 -18.33 -0.81
N GLU A 12 13.98 -18.89 -0.90
CA GLU A 12 13.34 -19.61 0.21
C GLU A 12 14.24 -20.73 0.75
N SER A 13 14.75 -21.59 -0.16
CA SER A 13 15.65 -22.69 0.19
C SER A 13 16.94 -22.21 0.85
N ALA A 14 17.49 -21.07 0.41
CA ALA A 14 18.67 -20.46 1.00
C ALA A 14 18.38 -19.93 2.41
N ILE A 15 17.25 -19.24 2.60
CA ILE A 15 16.82 -18.72 3.91
C ILE A 15 16.66 -19.86 4.91
N GLU A 16 15.93 -20.92 4.56
CA GLU A 16 15.75 -22.09 5.43
C GLU A 16 17.08 -22.76 5.79
N ARG A 17 18.03 -22.83 4.86
CA ARG A 17 19.36 -23.36 5.14
C ARG A 17 20.11 -22.50 6.15
N GLU A 18 20.11 -21.18 5.99
CA GLU A 18 20.80 -20.28 6.94
C GLU A 18 20.14 -20.34 8.33
N VAL A 19 18.80 -20.45 8.39
CA VAL A 19 18.09 -20.66 9.67
C VAL A 19 18.50 -21.98 10.34
N ARG A 20 18.56 -23.09 9.59
CA ARG A 20 19.01 -24.39 10.14
C ARG A 20 20.46 -24.36 10.65
N ASN A 21 21.30 -23.53 10.02
CA ASN A 21 22.70 -23.36 10.41
C ASN A 21 22.90 -22.37 11.58
N GLY A 22 21.85 -21.71 12.05
CA GLY A 22 21.93 -20.69 13.11
C GLY A 22 22.49 -19.34 12.64
N HIS A 23 22.56 -19.10 11.32
CA HIS A 23 23.05 -17.87 10.73
C HIS A 23 21.91 -16.84 10.61
N TRP A 24 21.42 -16.36 11.75
CA TRP A 24 20.19 -15.55 11.85
C TRP A 24 20.27 -14.21 11.11
N ARG A 25 21.43 -13.54 11.12
CA ARG A 25 21.62 -12.25 10.43
C ARG A 25 21.57 -12.42 8.91
N GLU A 26 22.23 -13.46 8.39
CA GLU A 26 22.22 -13.81 6.98
C GLU A 26 20.83 -14.23 6.50
N ALA A 27 20.12 -15.02 7.31
CA ALA A 27 18.76 -15.44 7.02
C ALA A 27 17.80 -14.23 6.98
N ALA A 28 17.91 -13.29 7.92
CA ALA A 28 17.13 -12.05 7.91
C ALA A 28 17.44 -11.19 6.67
N GLY A 29 18.72 -11.01 6.34
CA GLY A 29 19.13 -10.27 5.15
C GLY A 29 18.59 -10.88 3.85
N LEU A 30 18.70 -12.21 3.69
CA LEU A 30 18.13 -12.93 2.54
C LEU A 30 16.61 -12.80 2.51
N SER A 31 15.92 -12.84 3.65
CA SER A 31 14.47 -12.65 3.74
C SER A 31 14.07 -11.25 3.29
N ALA A 32 14.80 -10.20 3.68
CA ALA A 32 14.54 -8.83 3.22
C ALA A 32 14.72 -8.68 1.70
N VAL A 33 15.72 -9.35 1.11
CA VAL A 33 15.89 -9.39 -0.36
C VAL A 33 14.76 -10.13 -1.04
N ALA A 34 14.38 -11.30 -0.52
CA ALA A 34 13.35 -12.14 -1.10
C ALA A 34 11.99 -11.45 -1.09
N THR A 35 11.59 -10.84 0.03
CA THR A 35 10.30 -10.14 0.16
C THR A 35 10.25 -8.89 -0.70
N ARG A 36 11.35 -8.11 -0.77
CA ARG A 36 11.45 -6.95 -1.66
C ARG A 36 11.42 -7.34 -3.13
N PHE A 37 12.05 -8.46 -3.49
CA PHE A 37 11.97 -9.02 -4.83
C PHE A 37 10.55 -9.44 -5.17
N ALA A 38 9.87 -10.19 -4.29
CA ALA A 38 8.51 -10.67 -4.49
C ALA A 38 7.48 -9.53 -4.62
N ALA A 39 7.65 -8.45 -3.87
CA ALA A 39 6.79 -7.27 -3.97
C ALA A 39 6.94 -6.51 -5.30
N ARG A 40 8.07 -6.67 -6.00
CA ARG A 40 8.36 -6.02 -7.30
C ARG A 40 8.21 -6.94 -8.50
N CYS A 41 8.46 -8.23 -8.31
CA CYS A 41 8.38 -9.26 -9.33
C CYS A 41 7.55 -10.41 -8.79
N HIS A 42 6.24 -10.34 -8.98
CA HIS A 42 5.30 -11.32 -8.43
C HIS A 42 5.78 -12.76 -8.64
N PRO A 43 5.97 -13.54 -7.54
CA PRO A 43 6.55 -14.88 -7.62
C PRO A 43 5.53 -15.98 -7.87
N GLY A 44 4.28 -15.66 -8.29
CA GLY A 44 3.17 -16.59 -8.44
C GLY A 44 2.54 -17.01 -7.11
N ARG A 45 2.73 -16.22 -6.06
CA ARG A 45 2.11 -16.41 -4.74
C ARG A 45 2.09 -15.11 -3.95
N PHE A 46 1.12 -14.97 -3.05
CA PHE A 46 0.90 -13.76 -2.26
C PHE A 46 1.50 -13.83 -0.85
N VAL A 47 1.96 -15.01 -0.42
CA VAL A 47 2.58 -15.28 0.89
C VAL A 47 3.60 -16.40 0.73
N SER A 48 4.59 -16.48 1.61
CA SER A 48 5.56 -17.57 1.70
C SER A 48 5.59 -18.15 3.11
N LEU A 49 5.04 -19.34 3.30
CA LEU A 49 5.12 -20.05 4.58
C LEU A 49 6.57 -20.35 5.03
N PRO A 50 7.50 -20.75 4.13
CA PRO A 50 8.90 -20.90 4.50
C PRO A 50 9.52 -19.63 5.07
N ILE A 51 9.25 -18.46 4.46
CA ILE A 51 9.74 -17.18 4.96
C ILE A 51 9.07 -16.79 6.27
N GLU A 52 7.74 -16.90 6.39
CA GLU A 52 7.01 -16.60 7.63
C GLU A 52 7.56 -17.43 8.81
N ARG A 53 7.75 -18.74 8.62
CA ARG A 53 8.31 -19.64 9.63
C ARG A 53 9.77 -19.33 9.97
N SER A 54 10.56 -18.98 8.98
CA SER A 54 11.96 -18.58 9.17
C SER A 54 12.06 -17.30 9.99
N LEU A 55 11.27 -16.29 9.67
CA LEU A 55 11.21 -15.03 10.41
C LEU A 55 10.70 -15.24 11.84
N ALA A 56 9.69 -16.09 12.03
CA ALA A 56 9.22 -16.46 13.36
C ALA A 56 10.33 -17.14 14.18
N SER A 57 11.07 -18.06 13.59
CA SER A 57 12.21 -18.71 14.27
C SER A 57 13.31 -17.71 14.67
N ILE A 58 13.64 -16.76 13.80
CA ILE A 58 14.59 -15.69 14.11
C ILE A 58 14.03 -14.80 15.24
N GLY A 59 12.77 -14.42 15.16
CA GLY A 59 12.10 -13.58 16.17
C GLY A 59 12.10 -14.20 17.56
N HIS A 60 11.92 -15.52 17.68
CA HIS A 60 12.05 -16.26 18.94
C HIS A 60 13.48 -16.24 19.52
N GLN A 61 14.50 -16.28 18.67
CA GLN A 61 15.90 -16.17 19.13
C GLN A 61 16.23 -14.80 19.71
N LEU A 62 15.59 -13.72 19.20
CA LEU A 62 15.74 -12.39 19.78
C LEU A 62 15.22 -12.30 21.22
N GLU A 63 14.19 -13.06 21.54
CA GLU A 63 13.65 -13.14 22.90
C GLU A 63 14.66 -13.75 23.88
N SER A 64 15.28 -14.84 23.47
CA SER A 64 16.28 -15.55 24.26
C SER A 64 17.54 -14.71 24.51
N ALA A 65 17.96 -13.91 23.53
CA ALA A 65 19.13 -13.03 23.63
C ALA A 65 18.88 -11.82 24.55
N ASN A 66 17.68 -11.23 24.51
CA ASN A 66 17.31 -10.12 25.41
C ASN A 66 17.14 -10.58 26.86
N ALA A 67 16.66 -11.80 27.09
CA ALA A 67 16.59 -12.40 28.43
C ALA A 67 17.99 -12.65 29.03
N ALA A 68 19.04 -12.74 28.20
CA ALA A 68 20.43 -12.97 28.61
C ALA A 68 21.25 -11.70 28.87
N GLY A 69 20.65 -10.50 28.88
CA GLY A 69 21.27 -9.28 29.38
C GLY A 69 22.15 -8.51 28.39
N SER A 70 21.71 -8.29 27.16
CA SER A 70 22.37 -7.33 26.25
C SER A 70 21.85 -5.91 26.50
N GLU A 71 22.60 -5.11 27.25
CA GLU A 71 22.44 -3.66 27.35
C GLU A 71 22.82 -3.01 26.01
N THR A 72 21.87 -2.78 25.08
CA THR A 72 22.10 -1.80 24.01
C THR A 72 20.82 -1.48 23.25
N ALA A 73 19.97 -0.65 23.79
CA ALA A 73 19.24 0.40 23.09
C ALA A 73 18.62 1.30 24.15
N THR A 74 19.02 2.55 24.21
CA THR A 74 18.23 3.59 24.89
C THR A 74 16.92 3.72 24.11
N VAL A 75 15.96 2.83 24.42
CA VAL A 75 14.57 2.99 24.03
C VAL A 75 14.06 4.16 24.86
N PRO A 76 13.51 5.21 24.24
CA PRO A 76 12.80 6.22 25.03
C PRO A 76 11.78 5.47 25.90
N GLU A 77 11.83 5.66 27.21
CA GLU A 77 10.77 5.10 28.07
C GLU A 77 9.43 5.55 27.48
N PRO A 78 8.53 4.60 27.15
CA PRO A 78 7.19 4.99 26.76
C PRO A 78 6.65 5.83 27.90
N ALA A 79 6.12 7.00 27.59
CA ALA A 79 5.55 7.91 28.59
C ALA A 79 4.71 7.09 29.57
N GLY A 80 5.17 7.00 30.84
CA GLY A 80 4.80 5.97 31.77
C GLY A 80 3.28 5.75 31.80
N ARG A 81 2.84 4.49 31.91
CA ARG A 81 1.46 4.21 32.30
C ARG A 81 1.25 4.93 33.63
N GLY A 82 0.60 6.10 33.59
CA GLY A 82 0.05 6.67 34.81
C GLY A 82 -0.93 5.63 35.37
N GLU A 83 -0.67 5.13 36.56
CA GLU A 83 -1.60 4.26 37.24
C GLU A 83 -2.98 4.93 37.22
N GLY A 84 -3.93 4.36 36.42
CA GLY A 84 -5.31 4.84 36.37
C GLY A 84 -5.75 5.56 35.09
N SER A 85 -4.97 5.60 34.00
CA SER A 85 -5.50 6.12 32.72
C SER A 85 -6.43 5.09 32.06
N PRO A 86 -7.74 5.36 31.93
CA PRO A 86 -8.69 4.43 31.31
C PRO A 86 -8.59 4.40 29.77
N THR A 87 -7.72 5.24 29.16
CA THR A 87 -7.65 5.43 27.73
C THR A 87 -6.66 4.45 27.10
N GLU A 88 -7.14 3.61 26.20
CA GLU A 88 -6.31 2.65 25.44
C GLU A 88 -5.29 3.39 24.55
N ARG A 89 -4.11 2.79 24.40
CA ARG A 89 -3.00 3.31 23.64
C ARG A 89 -2.73 2.43 22.41
N VAL A 90 -2.65 3.06 21.26
CA VAL A 90 -2.44 2.38 19.97
C VAL A 90 -1.10 2.81 19.37
N LEU A 91 -0.27 1.84 19.00
CA LEU A 91 0.97 2.07 18.26
C LEU A 91 0.76 1.77 16.78
N HIS A 92 0.86 2.79 15.95
CA HIS A 92 0.90 2.62 14.50
C HIS A 92 2.33 2.35 14.05
N VAL A 93 2.57 1.21 13.42
CA VAL A 93 3.88 0.81 12.90
C VAL A 93 3.90 1.02 11.40
N ILE A 94 4.77 1.90 10.93
CA ILE A 94 4.99 2.16 9.50
C ILE A 94 6.46 2.00 9.15
N THR A 95 6.76 1.60 7.92
CA THR A 95 8.15 1.56 7.46
C THR A 95 8.68 2.98 7.27
N ARG A 96 7.98 3.77 6.46
CA ARG A 96 8.27 5.20 6.20
C ARG A 96 6.96 5.93 5.87
N PRO A 97 6.81 7.19 6.28
CA PRO A 97 5.73 8.01 5.75
C PRO A 97 6.03 8.37 4.30
N GLU A 98 5.05 8.21 3.42
CA GLU A 98 5.12 8.63 2.02
C GLU A 98 4.13 9.77 1.78
N VAL A 99 4.60 10.88 1.23
CA VAL A 99 3.76 12.05 0.91
C VAL A 99 4.09 12.54 -0.50
N PRO A 100 3.10 12.52 -1.41
CA PRO A 100 1.75 11.96 -1.24
C PRO A 100 1.76 10.42 -1.24
N GLY A 101 0.99 9.79 -0.34
CA GLY A 101 0.91 8.33 -0.24
C GLY A 101 -0.39 7.82 0.38
N GLY A 102 -0.98 6.79 -0.23
CA GLY A 102 -2.28 6.25 0.19
C GLY A 102 -2.28 5.69 1.61
N HIS A 103 -1.25 4.93 1.99
CA HIS A 103 -1.15 4.33 3.32
C HIS A 103 -0.92 5.37 4.43
N THR A 104 -0.10 6.41 4.19
CA THR A 104 0.09 7.52 5.13
C THR A 104 -1.21 8.32 5.32
N ASN A 105 -1.96 8.54 4.25
CA ASN A 105 -3.26 9.20 4.33
C ASN A 105 -4.29 8.33 5.06
N TRP A 106 -4.30 7.00 4.84
CA TRP A 106 -5.16 6.09 5.59
C TRP A 106 -4.87 6.16 7.10
N LEU A 107 -3.59 6.03 7.48
CA LEU A 107 -3.15 6.16 8.86
C LEU A 107 -3.59 7.51 9.48
N LYS A 108 -3.33 8.62 8.79
CA LYS A 108 -3.73 9.96 9.24
C LYS A 108 -5.23 10.06 9.52
N ARG A 109 -6.04 9.57 8.58
CA ARG A 109 -7.51 9.57 8.70
C ARG A 109 -7.99 8.66 9.82
N TRP A 110 -7.34 7.51 10.02
CA TRP A 110 -7.64 6.64 11.15
C TRP A 110 -7.46 7.37 12.47
N VAL A 111 -6.32 7.99 12.69
CA VAL A 111 -6.01 8.77 13.91
C VAL A 111 -6.98 9.95 14.10
N VAL A 112 -7.34 10.64 13.02
CA VAL A 112 -8.31 11.75 13.07
C VAL A 112 -9.70 11.26 13.46
N SER A 113 -10.11 10.09 12.99
CA SER A 113 -11.45 9.55 13.17
C SER A 113 -11.62 8.77 14.49
N ASP A 114 -10.56 8.13 15.00
CA ASP A 114 -10.55 7.45 16.29
C ASP A 114 -10.03 8.36 17.40
N ARG A 115 -10.93 9.12 18.03
CA ARG A 115 -10.61 10.04 19.13
C ARG A 115 -10.75 9.41 20.52
N SER A 116 -11.16 8.15 20.59
CA SER A 116 -11.36 7.44 21.87
C SER A 116 -10.06 6.89 22.45
N ARG A 117 -8.99 6.84 21.64
CA ARG A 117 -7.69 6.27 21.99
C ARG A 117 -6.56 7.28 21.85
N VAL A 118 -5.46 7.03 22.54
CA VAL A 118 -4.20 7.75 22.34
C VAL A 118 -3.38 7.02 21.29
N HIS A 119 -3.11 7.69 20.18
CA HIS A 119 -2.35 7.13 19.07
C HIS A 119 -0.91 7.63 19.06
N SER A 120 0.04 6.71 18.93
CA SER A 120 1.44 7.01 18.62
C SER A 120 1.87 6.32 17.33
N MET A 121 2.96 6.79 16.74
CA MET A 121 3.49 6.22 15.52
C MET A 121 4.97 5.85 15.69
N VAL A 122 5.38 4.70 15.19
CA VAL A 122 6.79 4.34 15.06
C VAL A 122 7.17 4.21 13.59
N VAL A 123 8.24 4.90 13.20
CA VAL A 123 8.88 4.80 11.88
C VAL A 123 10.01 3.78 11.97
N VAL A 124 9.83 2.65 11.28
CA VAL A 124 10.78 1.51 11.37
C VAL A 124 12.09 1.82 10.65
N ASP A 125 12.03 2.49 9.50
CA ASP A 125 13.20 2.86 8.70
C ASP A 125 13.23 4.36 8.40
N PRO A 126 13.70 5.18 9.35
CA PRO A 126 13.74 6.63 9.20
C PRO A 126 14.83 7.11 8.24
N ALA A 127 15.75 6.24 7.82
CA ALA A 127 16.90 6.63 6.99
C ALA A 127 16.43 7.22 5.64
N GLY A 128 16.80 8.48 5.41
CA GLY A 128 16.49 9.19 4.17
C GLY A 128 15.02 9.61 4.01
N CYS A 129 14.22 9.57 5.08
CA CYS A 129 12.90 10.16 5.09
C CYS A 129 12.76 11.23 6.19
N THR A 130 11.83 12.14 6.00
CA THR A 130 11.46 13.13 7.03
C THR A 130 9.98 12.95 7.34
N VAL A 131 9.65 12.78 8.61
CA VAL A 131 8.24 12.75 9.04
C VAL A 131 7.65 14.14 8.83
N PRO A 132 6.56 14.27 8.05
CA PRO A 132 5.91 15.55 7.83
C PRO A 132 5.54 16.24 9.14
N PRO A 133 5.77 17.55 9.28
CA PRO A 133 5.47 18.28 10.51
C PRO A 133 4.01 18.18 10.95
N ASP A 134 3.07 18.24 10.00
CA ASP A 134 1.63 18.10 10.25
C ASP A 134 1.26 16.71 10.78
N LEU A 135 1.92 15.67 10.29
CA LEU A 135 1.72 14.31 10.80
C LEU A 135 2.25 14.18 12.23
N ARG A 136 3.42 14.72 12.52
CA ARG A 136 3.99 14.73 13.87
C ARG A 136 3.10 15.51 14.87
N GLU A 137 2.60 16.65 14.44
CA GLU A 137 1.70 17.48 15.24
C GLU A 137 0.37 16.78 15.52
N LEU A 138 -0.18 16.03 14.55
CA LEU A 138 -1.40 15.25 14.71
C LEU A 138 -1.31 14.26 15.88
N PHE A 139 -0.24 13.49 15.98
CA PHE A 139 -0.04 12.54 17.07
C PHE A 139 0.14 13.26 18.41
N LYS A 140 0.94 14.33 18.44
CA LYS A 140 1.18 15.12 19.65
C LYS A 140 -0.09 15.76 20.21
N GLN A 141 -0.94 16.31 19.34
CA GLN A 141 -2.24 16.88 19.75
C GLN A 141 -3.18 15.82 20.33
N GLY A 142 -3.08 14.56 19.88
CA GLY A 142 -3.79 13.42 20.43
C GLY A 142 -3.20 12.85 21.72
N GLY A 143 -2.13 13.44 22.27
CA GLY A 143 -1.45 12.96 23.49
C GLY A 143 -0.47 11.80 23.24
N GLY A 144 -0.17 11.50 21.98
CA GLY A 144 0.81 10.47 21.60
C GLY A 144 2.09 11.06 21.03
N ASP A 145 2.95 10.19 20.54
CA ASP A 145 4.29 10.53 20.05
C ASP A 145 4.60 9.94 18.68
N VAL A 146 5.62 10.50 18.01
CA VAL A 146 6.24 9.92 16.82
C VAL A 146 7.65 9.48 17.16
N ILE A 147 7.86 8.17 17.11
CA ILE A 147 9.12 7.51 17.47
C ILE A 147 9.83 7.11 16.17
N GLU A 148 11.06 7.52 15.99
CA GLU A 148 11.92 7.08 14.90
C GLU A 148 12.92 6.08 15.46
N LEU A 149 12.91 4.83 14.92
CA LEU A 149 13.84 3.80 15.41
C LEU A 149 15.28 4.20 15.09
N ALA A 150 16.10 4.29 16.12
CA ALA A 150 17.53 4.55 16.00
C ALA A 150 18.28 3.32 15.49
N GLY A 151 19.47 3.54 14.95
CA GLY A 151 20.41 2.50 14.55
C GLY A 151 20.62 2.41 13.04
N PRO A 152 21.62 1.61 12.61
CA PRO A 152 21.93 1.42 11.20
C PRO A 152 20.76 0.79 10.44
N ALA A 153 20.54 1.25 9.21
CA ALA A 153 19.46 0.73 8.35
C ALA A 153 19.61 -0.75 8.01
N ASP A 154 20.85 -1.27 8.05
CA ASP A 154 21.20 -2.66 7.78
C ASP A 154 21.17 -3.56 9.03
N ASP A 155 20.99 -3.02 10.23
CA ASP A 155 20.78 -3.84 11.44
C ASP A 155 19.30 -4.20 11.63
N LEU A 156 18.80 -5.10 10.79
CA LEU A 156 17.40 -5.59 10.83
C LEU A 156 17.06 -6.22 12.18
N ILE A 157 17.99 -6.94 12.78
CA ILE A 157 17.83 -7.63 14.07
C ILE A 157 17.76 -6.62 15.21
N GLY A 158 18.69 -5.66 15.26
CA GLY A 158 18.68 -4.60 16.27
C GLY A 158 17.42 -3.74 16.22
N ARG A 159 16.98 -3.36 14.99
CA ARG A 159 15.72 -2.63 14.80
C ARG A 159 14.49 -3.43 15.24
N ALA A 160 14.48 -4.74 14.98
CA ALA A 160 13.40 -5.60 15.45
C ALA A 160 13.35 -5.67 16.99
N GLY A 161 14.50 -5.75 17.66
CA GLY A 161 14.61 -5.66 19.12
C GLY A 161 14.10 -4.33 19.67
N ALA A 162 14.50 -3.21 19.06
CA ALA A 162 14.05 -1.88 19.43
C ALA A 162 12.53 -1.71 19.24
N LEU A 163 11.98 -2.15 18.09
CA LEU A 163 10.54 -2.12 17.84
C LEU A 163 9.77 -2.94 18.88
N ARG A 164 10.24 -4.15 19.17
CA ARG A 164 9.66 -5.02 20.21
C ARG A 164 9.57 -4.31 21.56
N ALA A 165 10.65 -3.67 22.00
CA ALA A 165 10.68 -2.94 23.26
C ALA A 165 9.66 -1.79 23.28
N VAL A 166 9.51 -1.05 22.18
CA VAL A 166 8.51 0.02 22.07
C VAL A 166 7.08 -0.52 22.18
N THR A 167 6.78 -1.68 21.58
CA THR A 167 5.40 -2.22 21.53
C THR A 167 4.81 -2.54 22.90
N TRP A 168 5.61 -2.91 23.90
CA TRP A 168 5.15 -3.25 25.25
C TRP A 168 4.45 -2.11 26.01
N GLY A 169 4.59 -0.88 25.55
CA GLY A 169 3.93 0.30 26.14
C GLY A 169 2.51 0.55 25.63
N TYR A 170 1.97 -0.32 24.77
CA TYR A 170 0.70 -0.10 24.08
C TYR A 170 -0.27 -1.25 24.27
N ASP A 171 -1.57 -0.96 24.10
CA ASP A 171 -2.64 -1.95 24.22
C ASP A 171 -2.93 -2.63 22.87
N PHE A 172 -2.66 -1.94 21.76
CA PHE A 172 -2.80 -2.45 20.39
C PHE A 172 -1.65 -1.98 19.50
N VAL A 173 -1.32 -2.81 18.50
CA VAL A 173 -0.42 -2.47 17.40
C VAL A 173 -1.21 -2.47 16.09
N VAL A 174 -1.15 -1.40 15.33
CA VAL A 174 -1.73 -1.29 13.98
C VAL A 174 -0.58 -1.24 12.96
N LEU A 175 -0.45 -2.30 12.15
CA LEU A 175 0.58 -2.40 11.13
C LEU A 175 0.11 -1.79 9.81
N ALA A 176 0.83 -0.78 9.34
CA ALA A 176 0.72 -0.19 8.00
C ALA A 176 2.10 -0.12 7.34
N SER A 177 2.93 -1.13 7.56
CA SER A 177 4.29 -1.22 7.03
C SER A 177 4.30 -1.60 5.55
N HIS A 178 5.44 -1.33 4.86
CA HIS A 178 5.60 -1.75 3.47
C HIS A 178 5.50 -3.28 3.34
N PRO A 179 4.96 -3.79 2.23
CA PRO A 179 4.72 -5.23 2.02
C PRO A 179 5.96 -6.12 2.22
N HIS A 180 7.14 -5.55 2.00
CA HIS A 180 8.42 -6.27 2.08
C HIS A 180 9.21 -6.03 3.37
N ASP A 181 8.66 -5.27 4.33
CA ASP A 181 9.35 -4.95 5.58
C ASP A 181 9.26 -6.11 6.56
N ILE A 182 10.39 -6.78 6.79
CA ILE A 182 10.47 -7.93 7.69
C ILE A 182 10.66 -7.54 9.16
N VAL A 183 11.00 -6.28 9.45
CA VAL A 183 11.32 -5.85 10.83
C VAL A 183 10.11 -6.01 11.76
N PRO A 184 8.89 -5.62 11.39
CA PRO A 184 7.70 -5.89 12.22
C PRO A 184 7.47 -7.38 12.44
N THR A 185 7.69 -8.22 11.42
CA THR A 185 7.52 -9.67 11.55
C THR A 185 8.53 -10.25 12.54
N LEU A 186 9.80 -9.86 12.47
CA LEU A 186 10.82 -10.26 13.44
C LEU A 186 10.50 -9.77 14.86
N ALA A 187 10.05 -8.52 14.99
CA ALA A 187 9.76 -7.91 16.28
C ALA A 187 8.58 -8.58 17.00
N LEU A 188 7.53 -8.90 16.27
CA LEU A 188 6.25 -9.35 16.82
C LEU A 188 6.05 -10.86 16.76
N SER A 189 7.01 -11.60 16.18
CA SER A 189 7.03 -13.06 16.27
C SER A 189 7.46 -13.51 17.68
N GLY A 190 6.73 -14.41 18.25
CA GLY A 190 7.12 -15.21 19.40
C GLY A 190 6.69 -14.75 20.78
N PRO A 191 6.74 -13.49 21.22
CA PRO A 191 6.54 -13.23 22.64
C PRO A 191 5.09 -13.48 23.09
N ILE A 192 4.96 -14.32 24.10
CA ILE A 192 3.71 -14.47 24.84
C ILE A 192 3.42 -13.14 25.55
N GLY A 193 2.22 -12.60 25.33
CA GLY A 193 1.80 -11.35 26.00
C GLY A 193 2.12 -10.06 25.25
N ARG A 194 2.56 -10.12 23.98
CA ARG A 194 2.62 -8.93 23.12
C ARG A 194 1.23 -8.33 22.90
N PRO A 195 1.12 -7.03 22.62
CA PRO A 195 -0.15 -6.42 22.24
C PRO A 195 -0.77 -7.10 21.01
N PRO A 196 -2.11 -7.19 20.93
CA PRO A 196 -2.81 -7.62 19.71
C PRO A 196 -2.42 -6.79 18.51
N VAL A 197 -2.24 -7.46 17.35
CA VAL A 197 -1.79 -6.87 16.09
C VAL A 197 -2.91 -6.84 15.07
N LEU A 198 -3.29 -5.63 14.64
CA LEU A 198 -4.18 -5.38 13.52
C LEU A 198 -3.32 -5.00 12.30
N THR A 199 -3.38 -5.77 11.23
CA THR A 199 -2.65 -5.44 10.00
C THR A 199 -3.60 -4.82 8.98
N LEU A 200 -3.27 -3.60 8.52
CA LEU A 200 -4.02 -2.93 7.47
C LEU A 200 -3.62 -3.50 6.10
N ASN A 201 -4.53 -4.21 5.43
CA ASN A 201 -4.26 -4.80 4.12
C ASN A 201 -4.31 -3.76 2.99
N HIS A 202 -3.42 -2.77 3.05
CA HIS A 202 -3.35 -1.69 2.06
C HIS A 202 -2.70 -2.10 0.74
N SER A 203 -2.10 -3.29 0.69
CA SER A 203 -1.40 -3.85 -0.48
C SER A 203 -1.92 -5.25 -0.81
N ASP A 204 -3.24 -5.41 -0.80
CA ASP A 204 -3.94 -6.69 -0.98
C ASP A 204 -3.55 -7.44 -2.25
N HIS A 205 -3.21 -6.73 -3.33
CA HIS A 205 -2.80 -7.24 -4.64
C HIS A 205 -1.29 -7.56 -4.75
N LEU A 206 -0.50 -7.34 -3.71
CA LEU A 206 0.94 -7.62 -3.72
C LEU A 206 1.28 -8.83 -2.84
N PHE A 207 2.48 -9.41 -3.07
CA PHE A 207 3.12 -10.23 -2.06
C PHE A 207 3.45 -9.37 -0.83
N TRP A 208 3.12 -9.84 0.37
CA TRP A 208 3.54 -9.19 1.60
C TRP A 208 3.89 -10.21 2.70
N VAL A 209 4.73 -9.80 3.64
CA VAL A 209 5.19 -10.57 4.78
C VAL A 209 4.54 -10.08 6.07
N GLY A 210 4.39 -10.96 7.06
CA GLY A 210 3.78 -10.66 8.36
C GLY A 210 2.39 -11.25 8.53
N ALA A 211 1.97 -12.15 7.64
CA ALA A 211 0.70 -12.87 7.82
C ALA A 211 0.68 -13.69 9.11
N GLY A 212 1.83 -14.26 9.52
CA GLY A 212 1.96 -15.05 10.73
C GLY A 212 2.01 -14.29 12.05
N ILE A 213 2.01 -12.95 12.01
CA ILE A 213 1.96 -12.10 13.22
C ILE A 213 0.69 -11.25 13.29
N SER A 214 -0.12 -11.26 12.26
CA SER A 214 -1.35 -10.46 12.15
C SER A 214 -2.48 -11.18 12.88
N ASP A 215 -2.87 -10.72 14.07
CA ASP A 215 -3.93 -11.35 14.85
C ASP A 215 -5.30 -11.13 14.22
N VAL A 216 -5.48 -9.94 13.63
CA VAL A 216 -6.63 -9.59 12.80
C VAL A 216 -6.15 -8.87 11.55
N LEU A 217 -6.67 -9.28 10.40
CA LEU A 217 -6.44 -8.63 9.12
C LEU A 217 -7.58 -7.67 8.83
N VAL A 218 -7.26 -6.39 8.74
CA VAL A 218 -8.22 -5.33 8.43
C VAL A 218 -8.30 -5.18 6.91
N GLU A 219 -9.43 -5.56 6.36
CA GLU A 219 -9.76 -5.49 4.94
C GLU A 219 -10.65 -4.28 4.68
N PHE A 220 -10.41 -3.56 3.61
CA PHE A 220 -11.24 -2.40 3.24
C PHE A 220 -12.07 -2.62 1.99
N ARG A 221 -11.90 -3.77 1.31
CA ARG A 221 -12.69 -4.20 0.15
C ARG A 221 -12.79 -5.73 0.09
N GLY A 222 -13.91 -6.21 -0.47
CA GLY A 222 -14.24 -7.64 -0.51
C GLY A 222 -13.29 -8.46 -1.35
N ILE A 223 -12.75 -7.89 -2.46
CA ILE A 223 -11.75 -8.59 -3.29
C ILE A 223 -10.46 -8.84 -2.51
N GLY A 224 -10.00 -7.86 -1.70
CA GLY A 224 -8.83 -8.04 -0.83
C GLY A 224 -9.04 -9.16 0.19
N ALA A 225 -10.22 -9.19 0.82
CA ALA A 225 -10.61 -10.25 1.73
C ALA A 225 -10.65 -11.64 1.05
N SER A 226 -11.16 -11.69 -0.18
CA SER A 226 -11.16 -12.91 -0.99
C SER A 226 -9.74 -13.39 -1.29
N TRP A 227 -8.85 -12.50 -1.70
CA TRP A 227 -7.44 -12.84 -1.96
C TRP A 227 -6.70 -13.29 -0.70
N SER A 228 -6.94 -12.63 0.42
CA SER A 228 -6.34 -13.04 1.69
C SER A 228 -6.76 -14.46 2.09
N ARG A 229 -8.01 -14.81 1.89
CA ARG A 229 -8.51 -16.15 2.14
C ARG A 229 -7.98 -17.17 1.13
N ASN A 230 -8.12 -16.91 -0.17
CA ASN A 230 -7.89 -17.89 -1.21
C ASN A 230 -6.41 -18.02 -1.59
N HIS A 231 -5.66 -16.91 -1.61
CA HIS A 231 -4.27 -16.88 -2.08
C HIS A 231 -3.24 -16.75 -0.97
N ARG A 232 -3.64 -16.35 0.25
CA ARG A 232 -2.74 -16.35 1.42
C ARG A 232 -3.08 -17.42 2.45
N GLY A 233 -4.24 -18.09 2.29
CA GLY A 233 -4.72 -19.05 3.28
C GLY A 233 -5.02 -18.41 4.64
N TYR A 234 -5.31 -17.10 4.67
CA TYR A 234 -5.57 -16.38 5.91
C TYR A 234 -6.96 -16.75 6.46
N PRO A 235 -7.09 -17.10 7.75
CA PRO A 235 -8.34 -17.57 8.33
C PRO A 235 -9.45 -16.52 8.26
N LEU A 236 -10.64 -16.93 7.80
CA LEU A 236 -11.80 -16.02 7.65
C LEU A 236 -12.21 -15.36 8.96
N GLN A 237 -12.17 -16.11 10.07
CA GLN A 237 -12.54 -15.61 11.40
C GLN A 237 -11.60 -14.54 11.96
N ARG A 238 -10.44 -14.36 11.35
CA ARG A 238 -9.46 -13.31 11.67
C ARG A 238 -9.47 -12.15 10.68
N GLN A 239 -10.39 -12.14 9.70
CA GLN A 239 -10.59 -11.03 8.78
C GLN A 239 -11.74 -10.16 9.25
N ILE A 240 -11.54 -8.85 9.22
CA ILE A 240 -12.59 -7.88 9.53
C ILE A 240 -12.61 -6.78 8.48
N HIS A 241 -13.81 -6.41 8.05
CA HIS A 241 -13.99 -5.32 7.12
C HIS A 241 -14.08 -3.99 7.87
N VAL A 242 -13.12 -3.09 7.64
CA VAL A 242 -13.16 -1.71 8.11
C VAL A 242 -13.07 -0.80 6.89
N PRO A 243 -14.14 -0.09 6.53
CA PRO A 243 -14.10 0.84 5.40
C PRO A 243 -12.99 1.87 5.55
N LEU A 244 -12.41 2.32 4.44
CA LEU A 244 -11.42 3.40 4.48
C LEU A 244 -12.06 4.66 5.07
N PRO A 245 -11.46 5.29 6.08
CA PRO A 245 -12.00 6.52 6.65
C PRO A 245 -11.85 7.69 5.67
N VAL A 246 -12.88 8.51 5.58
CA VAL A 246 -12.92 9.69 4.72
C VAL A 246 -13.14 10.93 5.56
N GLU A 247 -12.32 11.94 5.35
CA GLU A 247 -12.51 13.25 5.96
C GLU A 247 -13.63 14.01 5.23
N GLN A 248 -14.41 14.79 5.96
CA GLN A 248 -15.40 15.66 5.33
C GLN A 248 -14.68 16.64 4.40
N ALA A 249 -15.14 16.71 3.16
CA ALA A 249 -14.59 17.64 2.20
C ALA A 249 -14.82 19.10 2.69
N VAL A 250 -13.76 19.91 2.66
CA VAL A 250 -13.89 21.34 2.91
C VAL A 250 -14.65 21.95 1.74
N PRO A 251 -15.81 22.59 1.97
CA PRO A 251 -16.57 23.20 0.90
C PRO A 251 -15.73 24.29 0.20
N MET A 252 -15.63 24.21 -1.10
CA MET A 252 -14.98 25.22 -1.93
C MET A 252 -15.96 25.68 -3.01
N ASN A 253 -15.96 26.98 -3.30
CA ASN A 253 -16.83 27.55 -4.32
C ASN A 253 -16.37 27.11 -5.73
N ARG A 254 -17.29 26.52 -6.51
CA ARG A 254 -17.02 25.98 -7.85
C ARG A 254 -16.47 27.04 -8.81
N SER A 255 -17.06 28.23 -8.84
CA SER A 255 -16.61 29.31 -9.73
C SER A 255 -15.23 29.84 -9.34
N GLN A 256 -14.93 29.87 -8.04
CA GLN A 256 -13.57 30.21 -7.57
C GLN A 256 -12.57 29.14 -8.01
N ALA A 257 -12.86 27.87 -7.78
CA ALA A 257 -11.98 26.75 -8.18
C ALA A 257 -11.73 26.75 -9.71
N ARG A 258 -12.76 27.00 -10.51
CA ARG A 258 -12.60 27.11 -11.97
C ARG A 258 -11.72 28.26 -12.39
N ARG A 259 -11.87 29.45 -11.78
CA ARG A 259 -10.97 30.59 -12.06
C ARG A 259 -9.53 30.30 -11.70
N GLU A 260 -9.29 29.66 -10.54
CA GLU A 260 -7.94 29.29 -10.10
C GLU A 260 -7.27 28.29 -11.04
N LEU A 261 -8.04 27.38 -11.63
CA LEU A 261 -7.55 26.37 -12.58
C LEU A 261 -7.61 26.81 -14.05
N GLY A 262 -8.05 28.04 -14.34
CA GLY A 262 -8.17 28.56 -15.71
C GLY A 262 -9.17 27.75 -16.56
N LEU A 263 -10.36 27.46 -16.00
CA LEU A 263 -11.40 26.67 -16.63
C LEU A 263 -12.58 27.55 -17.00
N GLU A 264 -13.18 27.28 -18.17
CA GLU A 264 -14.42 27.93 -18.63
C GLU A 264 -15.61 27.47 -17.77
N ASP A 265 -16.54 28.38 -17.52
CA ASP A 265 -17.70 28.11 -16.65
C ASP A 265 -18.68 27.10 -17.25
N ASP A 266 -18.77 26.98 -18.57
CA ASP A 266 -19.64 26.09 -19.32
C ASP A 266 -18.99 24.74 -19.70
N ALA A 267 -17.68 24.58 -19.47
CA ALA A 267 -16.99 23.33 -19.72
C ALA A 267 -17.54 22.20 -18.85
N PHE A 268 -17.72 21.01 -19.43
CA PHE A 268 -17.99 19.79 -18.68
C PHE A 268 -16.67 19.19 -18.21
N VAL A 269 -16.35 19.40 -16.94
CA VAL A 269 -15.06 19.04 -16.37
C VAL A 269 -15.11 17.65 -15.72
N VAL A 270 -14.33 16.73 -16.25
CA VAL A 270 -14.12 15.39 -15.69
C VAL A 270 -12.75 15.35 -15.04
N VAL A 271 -12.67 14.92 -13.79
CA VAL A 271 -11.40 14.78 -13.06
C VAL A 271 -11.09 13.31 -12.79
N SER A 272 -9.80 12.96 -12.86
CA SER A 272 -9.25 11.68 -12.42
C SER A 272 -8.01 11.92 -11.57
N VAL A 273 -7.81 11.13 -10.50
CA VAL A 273 -6.69 11.29 -9.57
C VAL A 273 -6.04 9.94 -9.28
N GLY A 274 -4.73 9.86 -9.49
CA GLY A 274 -3.98 8.62 -9.20
C GLY A 274 -2.49 8.76 -9.46
N SER A 275 -1.69 7.91 -8.85
CA SER A 275 -0.25 7.84 -9.16
C SER A 275 -0.03 7.43 -10.62
N PRO A 276 1.04 7.88 -11.29
CA PRO A 276 1.26 7.65 -12.72
C PRO A 276 1.12 6.18 -13.17
N TYR A 277 1.69 5.24 -12.40
CA TYR A 277 1.65 3.81 -12.73
C TYR A 277 0.22 3.23 -12.84
N LYS A 278 -0.78 3.88 -12.22
CA LYS A 278 -2.18 3.43 -12.26
C LYS A 278 -2.87 3.63 -13.60
N TYR A 279 -2.26 4.45 -14.44
CA TYR A 279 -2.74 4.77 -15.77
C TYR A 279 -1.96 4.03 -16.88
N GLU A 280 -0.90 3.28 -16.51
CA GLU A 280 -0.10 2.52 -17.47
C GLU A 280 -0.94 1.43 -18.13
N PRO A 281 -0.94 1.34 -19.48
CA PRO A 281 -1.75 0.37 -20.18
C PRO A 281 -1.41 -1.08 -19.82
N ILE A 282 -2.44 -1.91 -19.66
CA ILE A 282 -2.31 -3.37 -19.58
C ILE A 282 -2.83 -3.95 -20.89
N ASP A 283 -2.01 -4.77 -21.56
CA ASP A 283 -2.33 -5.36 -22.87
C ASP A 283 -2.76 -4.32 -23.93
N GLY A 284 -2.17 -3.12 -23.88
CA GLY A 284 -2.45 -2.03 -24.81
C GLY A 284 -3.72 -1.23 -24.51
N LEU A 285 -4.46 -1.56 -23.44
CA LEU A 285 -5.64 -0.81 -23.02
C LEU A 285 -5.34 -0.01 -21.76
N GLY A 286 -5.28 1.30 -21.89
CA GLY A 286 -5.03 2.26 -20.81
C GLY A 286 -6.15 3.29 -20.68
N PHE A 287 -5.97 4.20 -19.74
CA PHE A 287 -6.96 5.21 -19.41
C PHE A 287 -7.33 6.13 -20.57
N LEU A 288 -6.34 6.63 -21.32
CA LEU A 288 -6.58 7.52 -22.46
C LEU A 288 -7.37 6.83 -23.57
N GLN A 289 -7.13 5.52 -23.80
CA GLN A 289 -7.88 4.75 -24.80
C GLN A 289 -9.37 4.62 -24.40
N VAL A 290 -9.65 4.32 -23.13
CA VAL A 290 -11.06 4.19 -22.68
C VAL A 290 -11.78 5.53 -22.57
N MET A 291 -11.07 6.63 -22.31
CA MET A 291 -11.62 7.99 -22.30
C MET A 291 -11.84 8.58 -23.71
N SER A 292 -11.20 8.01 -24.74
CA SER A 292 -11.16 8.59 -26.09
C SER A 292 -12.56 8.77 -26.71
N GLU A 293 -13.47 7.81 -26.56
CA GLU A 293 -14.82 7.88 -27.10
C GLU A 293 -15.62 9.01 -26.44
N GLY A 294 -15.54 9.15 -25.11
CA GLY A 294 -16.17 10.24 -24.38
C GLY A 294 -15.63 11.62 -24.83
N LEU A 295 -14.32 11.73 -25.01
CA LEU A 295 -13.69 12.96 -25.50
C LEU A 295 -14.10 13.34 -26.93
N HIS A 296 -14.39 12.36 -27.80
CA HIS A 296 -14.93 12.62 -29.13
C HIS A 296 -16.42 12.95 -29.10
N ARG A 297 -17.20 12.23 -28.32
CA ARG A 297 -18.66 12.38 -28.24
C ARG A 297 -19.09 13.67 -27.55
N ILE A 298 -18.30 14.19 -26.59
CA ILE A 298 -18.61 15.39 -25.81
C ILE A 298 -17.56 16.48 -26.11
N PRO A 299 -17.77 17.35 -27.13
CA PRO A 299 -16.78 18.37 -27.51
C PRO A 299 -16.46 19.38 -26.41
N SER A 300 -17.38 19.65 -25.48
CA SER A 300 -17.19 20.54 -24.33
C SER A 300 -16.51 19.86 -23.13
N MET A 301 -16.20 18.55 -23.20
CA MET A 301 -15.53 17.84 -22.13
C MET A 301 -14.06 18.22 -22.01
N LEU A 302 -13.66 18.60 -20.82
CA LEU A 302 -12.29 18.77 -20.39
C LEU A 302 -11.94 17.67 -19.39
N LEU A 303 -10.89 16.93 -19.66
CA LEU A 303 -10.34 15.92 -18.77
C LEU A 303 -9.13 16.48 -18.02
N LEU A 304 -9.24 16.58 -16.69
CA LEU A 304 -8.14 16.93 -15.79
C LEU A 304 -7.62 15.64 -15.14
N VAL A 305 -6.32 15.39 -15.24
CA VAL A 305 -5.71 14.21 -14.63
C VAL A 305 -4.62 14.66 -13.65
N VAL A 306 -4.82 14.34 -12.38
CA VAL A 306 -3.88 14.66 -11.30
C VAL A 306 -3.04 13.43 -11.00
N GLY A 307 -1.71 13.62 -11.03
CA GLY A 307 -0.70 12.60 -10.79
C GLY A 307 0.28 12.46 -11.95
N PRO A 308 -0.13 12.05 -13.15
CA PRO A 308 0.72 12.08 -14.33
C PRO A 308 1.19 13.50 -14.68
N SER A 309 2.42 13.61 -15.16
CA SER A 309 2.98 14.86 -15.67
C SER A 309 2.51 15.12 -17.11
N ASP A 310 2.55 16.40 -17.53
CA ASP A 310 2.23 16.81 -18.91
C ASP A 310 3.41 16.51 -19.84
N ASP A 311 3.69 15.24 -20.03
CA ASP A 311 4.74 14.75 -20.93
C ASP A 311 4.25 13.52 -21.74
N GLY A 312 5.11 12.97 -22.59
CA GLY A 312 4.85 11.73 -23.33
C GLY A 312 3.49 11.69 -24.03
N GLU A 313 2.73 10.65 -23.76
CA GLU A 313 1.39 10.41 -24.32
C GLU A 313 0.37 11.45 -23.83
N TRP A 314 0.46 11.91 -22.58
CA TRP A 314 -0.43 12.92 -22.02
C TRP A 314 -0.33 14.24 -22.77
N ALA A 315 0.88 14.76 -22.96
CA ALA A 315 1.13 15.98 -23.73
C ALA A 315 0.73 15.82 -25.21
N ALA A 316 1.01 14.66 -25.81
CA ALA A 316 0.62 14.39 -27.19
C ALA A 316 -0.90 14.41 -27.39
N THR A 317 -1.64 13.72 -26.50
CA THR A 317 -3.10 13.68 -26.50
C THR A 317 -3.70 15.06 -26.22
N GLY A 318 -3.14 15.80 -25.25
CA GLY A 318 -3.55 17.16 -24.94
C GLY A 318 -3.46 18.08 -26.17
N ARG A 319 -2.33 18.05 -26.88
CA ARG A 319 -2.16 18.83 -28.13
C ARG A 319 -3.14 18.42 -29.23
N SER A 320 -3.32 17.11 -29.45
CA SER A 320 -4.23 16.59 -30.48
C SER A 320 -5.68 16.99 -30.25
N LEU A 321 -6.09 17.07 -28.97
CA LEU A 321 -7.44 17.45 -28.54
C LEU A 321 -7.55 18.94 -28.12
N ARG A 322 -6.64 19.80 -28.59
CA ARG A 322 -6.66 21.26 -28.38
C ARG A 322 -6.76 21.66 -26.89
N GLY A 323 -6.02 20.99 -26.02
CA GLY A 323 -5.98 21.29 -24.59
C GLY A 323 -7.12 20.71 -23.77
N ARG A 324 -7.98 19.85 -24.36
CA ARG A 324 -9.07 19.20 -23.63
C ARG A 324 -8.63 18.02 -22.73
N VAL A 325 -7.40 17.62 -22.78
CA VAL A 325 -6.77 16.71 -21.82
C VAL A 325 -5.62 17.47 -21.17
N ARG A 326 -5.61 17.56 -19.84
CA ARG A 326 -4.60 18.26 -19.06
C ARG A 326 -4.13 17.37 -17.92
N ALA A 327 -2.91 16.86 -18.04
CA ALA A 327 -2.20 16.21 -16.94
C ALA A 327 -1.45 17.30 -16.15
N VAL A 328 -1.70 17.37 -14.82
CA VAL A 328 -1.23 18.50 -14.00
C VAL A 328 -0.13 18.11 -13.00
N GLY A 329 0.39 16.89 -13.10
CA GLY A 329 1.37 16.36 -12.14
C GLY A 329 0.77 16.07 -10.76
N PRO A 330 1.61 15.65 -9.80
CA PRO A 330 1.18 15.42 -8.43
C PRO A 330 0.73 16.72 -7.75
N GLN A 331 -0.39 16.66 -7.03
CA GLN A 331 -0.94 17.79 -6.28
C GLN A 331 -1.17 17.39 -4.82
N LEU A 332 -0.84 18.25 -3.89
CA LEU A 332 -1.08 18.03 -2.46
C LEU A 332 -2.52 18.41 -2.06
N ALA A 333 -3.08 19.45 -2.67
CA ALA A 333 -4.44 19.92 -2.43
C ALA A 333 -5.35 19.49 -3.59
N LEU A 334 -6.28 18.58 -3.33
CA LEU A 334 -7.23 18.08 -4.33
C LEU A 334 -8.56 18.84 -4.34
N ALA A 335 -8.87 19.60 -3.28
CA ALA A 335 -10.13 20.30 -3.15
C ALA A 335 -10.47 21.23 -4.33
N PRO A 336 -9.54 22.03 -4.92
CA PRO A 336 -9.84 22.84 -6.10
C PRO A 336 -10.27 22.02 -7.31
N TYR A 337 -9.64 20.85 -7.52
CA TYR A 337 -9.93 19.96 -8.66
C TYR A 337 -11.31 19.32 -8.52
N PHE A 338 -11.66 18.84 -7.32
CA PHE A 338 -12.97 18.28 -7.04
C PHE A 338 -14.08 19.35 -7.10
N ALA A 339 -13.84 20.53 -6.53
CA ALA A 339 -14.80 21.63 -6.57
C ALA A 339 -15.10 22.14 -7.99
N ALA A 340 -14.09 22.14 -8.87
CA ALA A 340 -14.23 22.58 -10.26
C ALA A 340 -14.93 21.56 -11.16
N ALA A 341 -14.93 20.27 -10.79
CA ALA A 341 -15.38 19.16 -11.64
C ALA A 341 -16.89 18.96 -11.63
N ASP A 342 -17.38 18.28 -12.67
CA ASP A 342 -18.77 17.83 -12.83
C ASP A 342 -18.92 16.33 -12.59
N ALA A 343 -17.86 15.55 -12.85
CA ALA A 343 -17.78 14.12 -12.59
C ALA A 343 -16.35 13.69 -12.27
N TYR A 344 -16.23 12.58 -11.56
CA TYR A 344 -14.98 11.88 -11.31
C TYR A 344 -14.97 10.55 -12.06
N VAL A 345 -13.88 10.26 -12.78
CA VAL A 345 -13.62 8.94 -13.37
C VAL A 345 -12.41 8.33 -12.69
N ASN A 346 -12.58 7.14 -12.13
CA ASN A 346 -11.48 6.44 -11.43
C ASN A 346 -10.33 6.13 -12.39
N SER A 347 -9.10 6.10 -11.87
CA SER A 347 -7.95 5.68 -12.66
C SER A 347 -8.13 4.25 -13.17
N TYR A 348 -7.56 3.96 -14.35
CA TYR A 348 -7.66 2.66 -15.02
C TYR A 348 -6.32 2.35 -15.71
N PRO A 349 -5.85 1.10 -15.71
CA PRO A 349 -6.49 -0.14 -15.21
C PRO A 349 -6.41 -0.36 -13.68
N VAL A 350 -5.63 0.44 -12.96
CA VAL A 350 -5.50 0.33 -11.51
C VAL A 350 -6.24 1.49 -10.83
N GLY A 351 -7.32 1.19 -10.07
CA GLY A 351 -8.14 2.21 -9.42
C GLY A 351 -7.45 2.93 -8.25
N SER A 352 -7.93 4.12 -7.94
CA SER A 352 -7.50 4.97 -6.83
C SER A 352 -8.61 5.07 -5.79
N THR A 353 -8.75 4.06 -4.93
CA THR A 353 -9.88 3.94 -3.99
C THR A 353 -10.04 5.17 -3.10
N LEU A 354 -8.97 5.67 -2.46
CA LEU A 354 -9.07 6.87 -1.62
C LEU A 354 -9.50 8.11 -2.40
N ALA A 355 -8.94 8.34 -3.59
CA ALA A 355 -9.29 9.49 -4.40
C ALA A 355 -10.75 9.42 -4.91
N LEU A 356 -11.24 8.20 -5.21
CA LEU A 356 -12.64 7.97 -5.54
C LEU A 356 -13.56 8.34 -4.37
N LEU A 357 -13.23 7.89 -3.16
CA LEU A 357 -14.00 8.21 -1.96
C LEU A 357 -13.96 9.70 -1.63
N ASP A 358 -12.80 10.36 -1.80
CA ASP A 358 -12.67 11.81 -1.62
C ASP A 358 -13.52 12.59 -2.63
N ALA A 359 -13.56 12.14 -3.88
CA ALA A 359 -14.41 12.73 -4.90
C ALA A 359 -15.90 12.57 -4.56
N ALA A 360 -16.32 11.39 -4.06
CA ALA A 360 -17.67 11.13 -3.59
C ALA A 360 -18.02 12.03 -2.38
N ALA A 361 -17.10 12.17 -1.41
CA ALA A 361 -17.27 13.06 -0.28
C ALA A 361 -17.37 14.54 -0.68
N ALA A 362 -16.64 14.94 -1.73
CA ALA A 362 -16.76 16.27 -2.32
C ALA A 362 -18.07 16.46 -3.12
N GLY A 363 -18.90 15.42 -3.20
CA GLY A 363 -20.18 15.46 -3.90
C GLY A 363 -20.04 15.38 -5.42
N LEU A 364 -19.09 14.62 -5.94
CA LEU A 364 -19.03 14.32 -7.37
C LEU A 364 -19.75 13.00 -7.68
N PRO A 365 -20.46 12.88 -8.81
CA PRO A 365 -20.78 11.59 -9.37
C PRO A 365 -19.49 10.84 -9.66
N VAL A 366 -19.39 9.60 -9.17
CA VAL A 366 -18.17 8.79 -9.32
C VAL A 366 -18.40 7.66 -10.30
N VAL A 367 -17.52 7.53 -11.29
CA VAL A 367 -17.59 6.51 -12.33
C VAL A 367 -16.34 5.63 -12.25
N SER A 368 -16.50 4.31 -12.33
CA SER A 368 -15.40 3.37 -12.40
C SER A 368 -15.57 2.40 -13.55
N ILE A 369 -14.47 2.10 -14.24
CA ILE A 369 -14.47 1.17 -15.36
C ILE A 369 -14.20 -0.23 -14.79
N LEU A 370 -15.22 -1.08 -14.87
CA LEU A 370 -15.23 -2.45 -14.38
C LEU A 370 -15.53 -3.39 -15.55
N PRO A 371 -14.51 -3.86 -16.29
CA PRO A 371 -14.71 -4.75 -17.43
C PRO A 371 -15.47 -6.02 -17.03
N LYS A 372 -16.47 -6.41 -17.83
CA LYS A 372 -17.31 -7.60 -17.59
C LYS A 372 -16.53 -8.93 -17.64
N ALA A 373 -15.40 -8.95 -18.33
CA ALA A 373 -14.45 -10.06 -18.27
C ALA A 373 -13.51 -9.83 -17.08
N SER A 374 -13.81 -10.48 -15.97
CA SER A 374 -13.27 -10.27 -14.62
C SER A 374 -11.75 -10.27 -14.48
N ASP A 375 -11.02 -10.76 -15.48
CA ASP A 375 -9.61 -11.13 -15.37
C ASP A 375 -8.63 -9.97 -15.60
N ARG A 376 -9.13 -8.80 -16.00
CA ARG A 376 -8.29 -7.63 -16.33
C ARG A 376 -8.38 -6.49 -15.34
N SER A 377 -9.29 -6.56 -14.39
CA SER A 377 -9.42 -5.55 -13.34
C SER A 377 -8.81 -6.07 -12.05
N LEU A 378 -7.61 -5.66 -11.75
CA LEU A 378 -6.97 -5.93 -10.45
C LEU A 378 -7.74 -5.34 -9.26
N ILE A 379 -8.82 -4.61 -9.52
CA ILE A 379 -9.54 -3.81 -8.51
C ILE A 379 -11.04 -3.96 -8.66
N GLY A 380 -11.49 -4.77 -9.61
CA GLY A 380 -12.74 -4.66 -10.33
C GLY A 380 -14.02 -4.93 -9.60
N ASP A 381 -14.13 -5.87 -8.68
CA ASP A 381 -15.45 -6.38 -8.27
C ASP A 381 -16.02 -5.80 -6.97
N ASP A 382 -15.26 -4.96 -6.26
CA ASP A 382 -15.72 -4.34 -5.03
C ASP A 382 -15.41 -2.85 -5.02
N PRO A 383 -16.30 -2.05 -5.57
CA PRO A 383 -16.20 -0.60 -5.46
C PRO A 383 -16.35 -0.22 -3.99
N ALA A 384 -15.39 0.54 -3.48
CA ALA A 384 -15.43 1.05 -2.11
C ALA A 384 -16.68 1.93 -1.82
N CYS A 385 -17.40 2.33 -2.86
CA CYS A 385 -18.63 3.12 -2.79
C CYS A 385 -19.73 2.49 -3.68
N PRO A 386 -20.28 1.31 -3.32
CA PRO A 386 -21.21 0.57 -4.19
C PRO A 386 -22.52 1.32 -4.49
N GLU A 387 -23.06 2.08 -3.53
CA GLU A 387 -24.37 2.74 -3.70
C GLU A 387 -24.30 4.02 -4.54
N GLY A 388 -23.17 4.72 -4.52
CA GLY A 388 -22.98 5.97 -5.29
C GLY A 388 -22.21 5.78 -6.59
N LEU A 389 -21.68 4.58 -6.84
CA LEU A 389 -20.80 4.31 -7.97
C LEU A 389 -21.57 4.02 -9.25
N LEU A 390 -21.17 4.66 -10.35
CA LEU A 390 -21.56 4.31 -11.71
C LEU A 390 -20.51 3.35 -12.29
N ALA A 391 -20.82 2.05 -12.26
CA ALA A 391 -19.96 1.03 -12.85
C ALA A 391 -20.24 0.91 -14.35
N VAL A 392 -19.17 0.96 -15.18
CA VAL A 392 -19.25 0.85 -16.64
C VAL A 392 -18.29 -0.24 -17.13
N GLY A 393 -18.71 -1.01 -18.12
CA GLY A 393 -17.95 -2.17 -18.60
C GLY A 393 -16.93 -1.86 -19.69
N ASP A 394 -17.11 -0.76 -20.43
CA ASP A 394 -16.28 -0.40 -21.58
C ASP A 394 -16.31 1.11 -21.89
N SER A 395 -15.57 1.53 -22.92
CA SER A 395 -15.49 2.93 -23.34
C SER A 395 -16.82 3.49 -23.88
N ALA A 396 -17.65 2.66 -24.49
CA ALA A 396 -18.95 3.10 -25.03
C ALA A 396 -19.95 3.36 -23.90
N GLU A 397 -20.02 2.47 -22.89
CA GLU A 397 -20.81 2.69 -21.68
C GLU A 397 -20.30 3.92 -20.91
N LEU A 398 -18.97 4.11 -20.80
CA LEU A 398 -18.39 5.30 -20.18
C LEU A 398 -18.80 6.59 -20.90
N ALA A 399 -18.63 6.61 -22.21
CA ALA A 399 -19.00 7.79 -23.03
C ALA A 399 -20.49 8.11 -22.94
N LYS A 400 -21.37 7.10 -22.90
CA LYS A 400 -22.80 7.25 -22.70
C LYS A 400 -23.11 7.84 -21.31
N THR A 401 -22.55 7.25 -20.26
CA THR A 401 -22.73 7.70 -18.87
C THR A 401 -22.28 9.15 -18.67
N LEU A 402 -21.13 9.54 -19.22
CA LEU A 402 -20.64 10.91 -19.15
C LEU A 402 -21.52 11.90 -19.93
N ALA A 403 -22.09 11.48 -21.07
CA ALA A 403 -23.03 12.29 -21.82
C ALA A 403 -24.34 12.50 -21.03
N GLU A 404 -24.89 11.45 -20.42
CA GLU A 404 -26.08 11.54 -19.56
C GLU A 404 -25.82 12.46 -18.36
N LEU A 405 -24.70 12.31 -17.67
CA LEU A 405 -24.33 13.21 -16.57
C LEU A 405 -24.17 14.67 -17.00
N ARG A 406 -23.74 14.93 -18.24
CA ARG A 406 -23.65 16.28 -18.79
C ARG A 406 -25.01 16.87 -19.11
N GLU A 407 -25.90 16.09 -19.73
CA GLU A 407 -27.17 16.54 -20.28
C GLU A 407 -28.26 16.62 -19.22
N ASP A 408 -28.18 15.80 -18.17
CA ASP A 408 -29.19 15.70 -17.11
C ASP A 408 -28.63 16.20 -15.75
N PRO A 409 -28.92 17.46 -15.37
CA PRO A 409 -28.51 18.01 -14.08
C PRO A 409 -29.17 17.33 -12.87
N GLU A 410 -30.41 16.82 -13.04
CA GLU A 410 -31.17 16.15 -11.97
C GLU A 410 -30.55 14.79 -11.66
N LEU A 411 -30.26 14.00 -12.70
CA LEU A 411 -29.50 12.75 -12.58
C LEU A 411 -28.17 13.01 -11.89
N ARG A 412 -27.41 14.01 -12.34
CA ARG A 412 -26.14 14.37 -11.75
C ARG A 412 -26.26 14.71 -10.27
N GLN A 413 -27.28 15.48 -9.88
CA GLN A 413 -27.53 15.82 -8.48
C GLN A 413 -27.90 14.57 -7.66
N SER A 414 -28.81 13.74 -8.17
CA SER A 414 -29.21 12.49 -7.50
C SER A 414 -28.01 11.57 -7.22
N ARG A 415 -27.08 11.43 -8.20
CA ARG A 415 -25.86 10.62 -8.01
C ARG A 415 -24.91 11.22 -6.98
N ARG A 416 -24.80 12.55 -6.94
CA ARG A 416 -24.04 13.28 -5.91
C ARG A 416 -24.56 12.98 -4.50
N ASP A 417 -25.88 13.09 -4.32
CA ASP A 417 -26.50 12.90 -3.02
C ASP A 417 -26.35 11.46 -2.54
N THR A 418 -26.62 10.48 -3.41
CA THR A 418 -26.42 9.05 -3.11
C THR A 418 -24.98 8.74 -2.69
N ALA A 419 -24.00 9.26 -3.44
CA ALA A 419 -22.58 9.03 -3.11
C ALA A 419 -22.20 9.66 -1.76
N ARG A 420 -22.65 10.89 -1.48
CA ARG A 420 -22.40 11.58 -0.22
C ARG A 420 -23.02 10.87 0.96
N GLU A 421 -24.30 10.49 0.86
CA GLU A 421 -25.01 9.75 1.91
C GLU A 421 -24.30 8.42 2.25
N HIS A 422 -23.80 7.72 1.23
CA HIS A 422 -23.02 6.51 1.44
C HIS A 422 -21.72 6.81 2.22
N ILE A 423 -20.97 7.83 1.83
CA ILE A 423 -19.74 8.24 2.53
C ILE A 423 -20.03 8.59 4.00
N GLU A 424 -21.05 9.39 4.25
CA GLU A 424 -21.43 9.79 5.62
C GLU A 424 -21.82 8.60 6.48
N ARG A 425 -22.56 7.64 5.91
CA ARG A 425 -23.05 6.47 6.62
C ARG A 425 -21.97 5.42 6.88
N VAL A 426 -21.03 5.23 5.97
CA VAL A 426 -20.10 4.08 5.97
C VAL A 426 -18.67 4.49 6.28
N HIS A 427 -18.19 5.59 5.68
CA HIS A 427 -16.78 5.97 5.68
C HIS A 427 -16.44 7.10 6.65
N ALA A 428 -17.46 7.66 7.34
CA ALA A 428 -17.26 8.78 8.25
C ALA A 428 -18.04 8.60 9.56
N GLY A 429 -17.73 9.41 10.54
CA GLY A 429 -18.47 9.55 11.77
C GLY A 429 -18.68 8.25 12.54
N GLU A 430 -19.91 8.08 13.05
CA GLU A 430 -20.26 6.94 13.92
C GLU A 430 -20.30 5.60 13.15
N GLY A 431 -20.68 5.62 11.86
CA GLY A 431 -20.68 4.43 11.03
C GLY A 431 -19.29 3.81 10.91
N TRP A 432 -18.28 4.64 10.66
CA TRP A 432 -16.89 4.19 10.58
C TRP A 432 -16.38 3.75 11.97
N ARG A 433 -16.64 4.52 13.03
CA ARG A 433 -16.18 4.19 14.39
C ARG A 433 -16.65 2.82 14.86
N ARG A 434 -17.89 2.42 14.59
CA ARG A 434 -18.39 1.09 14.94
C ARG A 434 -17.57 -0.03 14.32
N ASN A 435 -17.12 0.14 13.08
CA ASN A 435 -16.29 -0.88 12.41
C ASN A 435 -14.89 -0.96 13.03
N VAL A 436 -14.29 0.16 13.39
CA VAL A 436 -12.97 0.17 14.02
C VAL A 436 -13.01 -0.37 15.45
N GLU A 437 -14.06 -0.07 16.22
CA GLU A 437 -14.28 -0.69 17.55
C GLU A 437 -14.42 -2.21 17.46
N ALA A 438 -15.17 -2.70 16.45
CA ALA A 438 -15.28 -4.13 16.20
C ALA A 438 -13.92 -4.76 15.84
N ALA A 439 -13.05 -4.04 15.13
CA ALA A 439 -11.72 -4.52 14.80
C ALA A 439 -10.80 -4.64 16.03
N TYR A 440 -10.81 -3.65 16.93
CA TYR A 440 -10.07 -3.74 18.19
C TYR A 440 -10.61 -4.86 19.10
N ALA A 441 -11.94 -4.99 19.21
CA ALA A 441 -12.56 -6.07 19.99
C ALA A 441 -12.21 -7.46 19.43
N ALA A 442 -12.23 -7.60 18.10
CA ALA A 442 -11.80 -8.84 17.44
C ALA A 442 -10.33 -9.15 17.72
N ALA A 443 -9.44 -8.16 17.65
CA ALA A 443 -8.02 -8.33 17.92
C ALA A 443 -7.77 -8.73 19.39
N ALA A 444 -8.45 -8.10 20.34
CA ALA A 444 -8.34 -8.42 21.76
C ALA A 444 -8.76 -9.88 22.07
N SER A 445 -9.70 -10.43 21.32
CA SER A 445 -10.24 -11.78 21.53
C SER A 445 -9.56 -12.87 20.69
N ALA A 446 -8.88 -12.53 19.60
CA ALA A 446 -8.36 -13.50 18.62
C ALA A 446 -7.18 -14.33 19.14
N GLY A 447 -6.40 -13.81 20.08
CA GLY A 447 -5.11 -14.39 20.48
C GLY A 447 -4.03 -14.27 19.40
N PRO A 448 -2.76 -14.51 19.75
CA PRO A 448 -1.64 -14.37 18.83
C PRO A 448 -1.76 -15.29 17.63
N MET A 449 -1.57 -14.72 16.42
CA MET A 449 -1.49 -15.47 15.18
C MET A 449 -0.13 -16.15 15.05
N SER A 450 -0.11 -17.31 14.40
CA SER A 450 1.12 -18.03 14.06
C SER A 450 1.16 -18.46 12.59
N PRO A 451 2.34 -18.62 11.98
CA PRO A 451 2.46 -19.12 10.60
C PRO A 451 1.84 -20.50 10.37
N GLN A 452 1.63 -21.29 11.41
CA GLN A 452 1.01 -22.62 11.35
C GLN A 452 -0.50 -22.55 11.10
N GLU A 453 -1.14 -21.43 11.44
CA GLU A 453 -2.57 -21.21 11.22
C GLU A 453 -2.90 -20.82 9.77
N LEU A 454 -1.89 -20.39 9.00
CA LEU A 454 -2.07 -20.10 7.58
C LEU A 454 -2.38 -21.40 6.83
N GLY A 455 -3.51 -21.42 6.15
CA GLY A 455 -3.95 -22.55 5.34
C GLY A 455 -3.16 -22.67 4.03
N HIS A 456 -3.59 -23.63 3.21
CA HIS A 456 -3.03 -23.77 1.85
C HIS A 456 -3.55 -22.62 1.00
N SER A 457 -2.64 -21.95 0.28
CA SER A 457 -3.03 -21.01 -0.78
C SER A 457 -3.56 -21.78 -1.98
N ALA A 458 -4.55 -21.23 -2.68
CA ALA A 458 -4.91 -21.71 -4.01
C ALA A 458 -3.69 -21.67 -4.92
N GLY A 459 -3.61 -22.60 -5.88
CA GLY A 459 -2.55 -22.59 -6.88
C GLY A 459 -2.56 -21.31 -7.73
N PRO A 460 -1.59 -21.15 -8.66
CA PRO A 460 -1.50 -20.00 -9.54
C PRO A 460 -2.85 -19.72 -10.22
N SER A 461 -3.24 -18.46 -10.25
CA SER A 461 -4.49 -17.97 -10.85
C SER A 461 -4.18 -17.03 -12.01
N ASP A 462 -5.20 -16.69 -12.81
CA ASP A 462 -5.06 -15.70 -13.88
C ASP A 462 -4.60 -14.33 -13.34
N VAL A 463 -4.91 -14.03 -12.08
CA VAL A 463 -4.41 -12.84 -11.37
C VAL A 463 -2.90 -12.86 -11.22
N ASP A 464 -2.29 -14.02 -10.94
CA ASP A 464 -0.83 -14.16 -10.85
C ASP A 464 -0.16 -13.85 -12.19
N ASP A 465 -0.78 -14.23 -13.30
CA ASP A 465 -0.30 -13.92 -14.65
C ASP A 465 -0.38 -12.42 -14.96
N ILE A 466 -1.45 -11.74 -14.57
CA ILE A 466 -1.61 -10.30 -14.73
C ILE A 466 -0.57 -9.56 -13.88
N LEU A 467 -0.44 -9.91 -12.61
CA LEU A 467 0.52 -9.29 -11.70
C LEU A 467 1.97 -9.50 -12.15
N SER A 468 2.28 -10.67 -12.74
CA SER A 468 3.62 -10.94 -13.27
C SER A 468 3.98 -10.07 -14.48
N ARG A 469 2.98 -9.57 -15.22
CA ARG A 469 3.14 -8.67 -16.38
C ARG A 469 3.18 -7.19 -16.02
N LEU A 470 2.53 -6.79 -14.91
CA LEU A 470 2.56 -5.41 -14.43
C LEU A 470 3.95 -4.93 -14.00
N GLY A 471 4.82 -5.85 -13.62
CA GLY A 471 6.22 -5.53 -13.32
C GLY A 471 7.07 -5.56 -14.60
N SER A 472 7.32 -4.43 -15.23
CA SER A 472 8.26 -4.28 -16.37
C SER A 472 9.72 -4.62 -16.01
N HIS A 473 9.96 -5.26 -14.86
CA HIS A 473 11.28 -5.51 -14.32
C HIS A 473 11.83 -6.86 -14.77
N THR A 474 12.99 -6.85 -15.39
CA THR A 474 13.75 -8.07 -15.64
C THR A 474 14.07 -8.72 -14.29
N PRO A 475 13.57 -9.93 -13.95
CA PRO A 475 13.68 -10.49 -12.60
C PRO A 475 15.10 -10.52 -12.03
N CYS A 476 16.09 -10.89 -12.85
CA CYS A 476 17.49 -10.92 -12.42
C CYS A 476 18.04 -9.53 -12.08
N ARG A 477 17.66 -8.50 -12.85
CA ARG A 477 18.09 -7.11 -12.60
C ARG A 477 17.44 -6.56 -11.33
N THR A 478 16.18 -6.90 -11.09
CA THR A 478 15.44 -6.52 -9.88
C THR A 478 16.03 -7.19 -8.65
N LEU A 479 16.35 -8.48 -8.73
CA LEU A 479 17.00 -9.20 -7.63
C LEU A 479 18.34 -8.56 -7.24
N LEU A 480 19.19 -8.24 -8.22
CA LEU A 480 20.44 -7.52 -7.98
C LEU A 480 20.22 -6.14 -7.37
N GLY A 481 19.23 -5.38 -7.88
CA GLY A 481 18.87 -4.10 -7.31
C GLY A 481 18.42 -4.21 -5.85
N CYS A 482 17.63 -5.23 -5.51
CA CYS A 482 17.21 -5.50 -4.13
C CYS A 482 18.40 -5.85 -3.23
N ALA A 483 19.37 -6.63 -3.73
CA ALA A 483 20.56 -7.01 -2.98
C ALA A 483 21.52 -5.83 -2.74
N VAL A 484 21.66 -4.92 -3.71
CA VAL A 484 22.57 -3.76 -3.59
C VAL A 484 22.03 -2.70 -2.64
N THR A 485 20.72 -2.58 -2.51
CA THR A 485 20.08 -1.62 -1.59
C THR A 485 20.12 -2.04 -0.12
N ASP A 486 20.48 -3.30 0.15
CA ASP A 486 20.57 -3.84 1.51
C ASP A 486 22.00 -4.38 1.75
N ARG A 487 22.82 -3.61 2.48
CA ARG A 487 24.22 -3.96 2.71
C ARG A 487 24.40 -5.25 3.50
N ALA A 488 23.50 -5.53 4.45
CA ALA A 488 23.52 -6.77 5.23
C ALA A 488 23.23 -8.00 4.36
N ALA A 489 22.41 -7.83 3.34
CA ALA A 489 22.03 -8.89 2.41
C ALA A 489 22.99 -9.00 1.21
N LEU A 490 23.85 -8.00 0.96
CA LEU A 490 24.66 -7.94 -0.25
C LEU A 490 25.60 -9.14 -0.41
N ALA A 491 26.33 -9.50 0.63
CA ALA A 491 27.27 -10.62 0.58
C ALA A 491 26.55 -11.99 0.44
N PRO A 492 25.51 -12.31 1.24
CA PRO A 492 24.69 -13.51 1.05
C PRO A 492 24.02 -13.57 -0.32
N ALA A 493 23.43 -12.48 -0.79
CA ALA A 493 22.74 -12.43 -2.09
C ALA A 493 23.72 -12.55 -3.27
N LEU A 494 24.91 -11.99 -3.18
CA LEU A 494 25.97 -12.17 -4.19
C LEU A 494 26.49 -13.63 -4.21
N ARG A 495 26.71 -14.27 -3.06
CA ARG A 495 27.06 -15.69 -2.98
C ARG A 495 25.97 -16.55 -3.62
N PHE A 496 24.71 -16.25 -3.31
CA PHE A 496 23.55 -16.90 -3.90
C PHE A 496 23.50 -16.71 -5.43
N ALA A 497 23.60 -15.47 -5.92
CA ALA A 497 23.55 -15.16 -7.34
C ALA A 497 24.71 -15.80 -8.12
N LEU A 498 25.88 -15.98 -7.51
CA LEU A 498 27.04 -16.64 -8.10
C LEU A 498 26.92 -18.18 -8.08
N ALA A 499 26.13 -18.74 -7.16
CA ALA A 499 25.91 -20.18 -7.05
C ALA A 499 24.89 -20.72 -8.08
N VAL A 500 24.14 -19.85 -8.79
CA VAL A 500 23.16 -20.25 -9.81
C VAL A 500 23.85 -20.27 -11.19
N PRO A 501 24.14 -21.46 -11.78
CA PRO A 501 25.03 -21.58 -12.96
C PRO A 501 24.59 -20.81 -14.20
N GLU A 502 23.29 -20.85 -14.53
CA GLU A 502 22.76 -20.18 -15.74
C GLU A 502 22.71 -18.64 -15.63
N GLN A 503 22.79 -18.12 -14.44
CA GLN A 503 22.65 -16.68 -14.18
C GLN A 503 23.99 -16.01 -13.79
N ALA A 504 24.98 -16.80 -13.38
CA ALA A 504 26.31 -16.28 -13.02
C ALA A 504 26.92 -15.44 -14.16
N LEU A 505 26.69 -15.82 -15.42
CA LEU A 505 27.19 -15.09 -16.58
C LEU A 505 26.49 -13.72 -16.76
N ARG A 506 25.17 -13.68 -16.59
CA ARG A 506 24.37 -12.44 -16.69
C ARG A 506 24.61 -11.49 -15.51
N VAL A 507 24.75 -12.03 -14.31
CA VAL A 507 25.11 -11.29 -13.10
C VAL A 507 26.49 -10.66 -13.23
N ARG A 508 27.51 -11.40 -13.70
CA ARG A 508 28.86 -10.87 -13.95
C ARG A 508 28.87 -9.74 -14.97
N THR A 509 28.06 -9.82 -16.04
CA THR A 509 27.94 -8.77 -17.04
C THR A 509 27.28 -7.52 -16.48
N THR A 510 26.22 -7.67 -15.67
CA THR A 510 25.50 -6.54 -15.05
C THR A 510 26.35 -5.86 -13.97
N LEU A 511 27.08 -6.61 -13.16
CA LEU A 511 28.01 -6.06 -12.16
C LEU A 511 29.18 -5.31 -12.82
N ARG A 512 29.69 -5.78 -13.96
CA ARG A 512 30.71 -5.05 -14.74
C ARG A 512 30.19 -3.72 -15.28
N THR A 513 28.96 -3.68 -15.79
CA THR A 513 28.34 -2.46 -16.30
C THR A 513 27.95 -1.46 -15.21
N GLN A 514 27.50 -1.93 -14.05
CA GLN A 514 27.21 -1.05 -12.91
C GLN A 514 28.46 -0.61 -12.14
N GLY A 515 29.45 -1.47 -11.98
CA GLY A 515 30.74 -1.13 -11.40
C GLY A 515 31.47 -0.04 -12.21
N ALA A 516 31.36 -0.08 -13.54
CA ALA A 516 31.88 0.98 -14.42
C ALA A 516 31.16 2.32 -14.24
N ARG A 517 29.87 2.32 -13.90
CA ARG A 517 29.09 3.54 -13.61
C ARG A 517 29.33 4.10 -12.20
N LEU A 518 29.71 3.25 -11.24
CA LEU A 518 30.00 3.64 -9.85
C LEU A 518 31.48 3.98 -9.60
N GLY A 519 32.32 4.02 -10.64
CA GLY A 519 33.72 4.46 -10.53
C GLY A 519 34.64 3.53 -9.75
N VAL A 520 34.23 2.30 -9.48
CA VAL A 520 35.10 1.30 -8.82
C VAL A 520 36.07 0.75 -9.87
N ARG A 521 37.18 1.44 -10.07
CA ARG A 521 38.33 0.91 -10.81
C ARG A 521 38.94 -0.23 -9.99
N GLY A 522 38.76 -1.46 -10.44
CA GLY A 522 39.50 -2.60 -9.90
C GLY A 522 40.99 -2.35 -10.04
N ARG A 523 41.70 -2.30 -8.92
CA ARG A 523 43.17 -2.45 -8.93
C ARG A 523 43.45 -3.89 -9.35
N SER A 524 43.99 -4.03 -10.57
CA SER A 524 44.65 -5.25 -11.01
C SER A 524 45.99 -5.36 -10.27
N SER A 525 46.14 -6.40 -9.51
CA SER A 525 47.42 -7.02 -9.20
C SER A 525 47.25 -8.52 -9.19
#